data_c69bd5c55acad99ca9b37b4e64203dd5
#
_entry.id   c69bd5c55acad99ca9b37b4e64203dd5
#
_cell.length_a   1.000
_cell.length_b   1.000
_cell.length_c   1.000
_cell.angle_alpha   90.00
_cell.angle_beta   90.00
_cell.angle_gamma   90.00
#
_symmetry.space_group_name_H-M   'P 1'
#
loop_
_entity.id
_entity.type
_entity.pdbx_description
1 polymer ?
#
loop_
_entity_poly.entity_id
_entity_poly.type
_entity_poly.pdbx_seq_one_letter_code
_entity_poly.pdbx_strand_id
1 'polypeptide(L)'
;MEQHESRPRVRRGFLQMLSIAVVAIVLASVAGVGLGMAVAGQKCSTSQACWDPPYKKMPDIAPPIVRTNKYLPVPDAARGPAIDPVKGYRVESLGAGAFLVTEGVYQALLIVHADGVVLVDAPPSIGAKLSRAVAEVAPGKKVTHLIYSHAHIDHIGFAGEIAKSNPGVTIIAHEETLKLLARAKDANRPLPTATFAGVATPFSVTAGNQSLRLEYPGPNHEPGNIEIFHDASKTLMLVDVVFPGWMMWRRFALAQDLPGYFETVRSLNGKYDYKTLIGGHLNRVGTKEDVSTQLAFMSDLHAAAADGLATTKLGEGMSATDQTNAWAVFDNYIDRVTIHCVNAVTPKWKNRLAAFDVYIYDQCLSMEQSLRIDGPSM
;
A
#
# COMPACT_ATOMS: atom_id res chain seq x y z
N MET A 1 62.15 -1.61 -19.23
CA MET A 1 61.54 -2.95 -19.28
C MET A 1 60.07 -2.77 -18.89
N GLU A 2 59.27 -2.49 -19.91
CA GLU A 2 57.81 -2.32 -19.80
C GLU A 2 57.13 -3.67 -19.97
N GLN A 3 56.26 -4.04 -19.04
CA GLN A 3 55.38 -5.19 -19.23
C GLN A 3 53.99 -4.70 -19.55
N HIS A 4 53.54 -4.94 -20.77
CA HIS A 4 52.19 -4.79 -21.29
C HIS A 4 51.28 -5.90 -20.70
N GLU A 5 50.30 -5.56 -19.89
CA GLU A 5 49.19 -6.45 -19.55
C GLU A 5 48.03 -6.25 -20.54
N SER A 6 47.70 -7.29 -21.26
CA SER A 6 46.61 -7.37 -22.23
C SER A 6 45.29 -7.64 -21.54
N ARG A 7 44.32 -6.70 -21.71
CA ARG A 7 42.91 -6.91 -21.32
C ARG A 7 42.16 -7.76 -22.37
N PRO A 8 41.30 -8.72 -21.96
CA PRO A 8 40.52 -9.50 -22.91
C PRO A 8 39.39 -8.68 -23.55
N ARG A 9 39.29 -8.74 -24.87
CA ARG A 9 38.19 -8.21 -25.67
C ARG A 9 36.91 -9.03 -25.44
N VAL A 10 35.89 -8.46 -24.80
CA VAL A 10 34.53 -9.00 -24.76
C VAL A 10 33.88 -8.79 -26.14
N ARG A 11 33.40 -9.88 -26.72
CA ARG A 11 32.77 -9.95 -28.04
C ARG A 11 31.49 -9.09 -28.08
N ARG A 12 31.48 -8.04 -28.86
CA ARG A 12 30.29 -7.36 -29.37
C ARG A 12 29.62 -8.28 -30.40
N GLY A 13 28.62 -9.04 -29.97
CA GLY A 13 27.95 -9.98 -30.88
C GLY A 13 26.47 -10.25 -30.54
N PHE A 14 25.93 -9.69 -29.46
CA PHE A 14 24.57 -10.06 -29.03
C PHE A 14 23.54 -8.90 -29.05
N LEU A 15 23.95 -7.69 -29.40
CA LEU A 15 23.04 -6.54 -29.46
C LEU A 15 22.53 -6.17 -30.86
N GLN A 16 22.90 -6.88 -31.90
CA GLN A 16 22.48 -6.57 -33.29
C GLN A 16 21.33 -7.43 -33.83
N MET A 17 20.90 -8.48 -33.13
CA MET A 17 19.78 -9.31 -33.60
C MET A 17 18.41 -8.95 -33.05
N LEU A 18 18.30 -8.11 -32.01
CA LEU A 18 17.00 -7.66 -31.51
C LEU A 18 16.44 -6.39 -32.19
N SER A 19 17.28 -5.64 -32.91
CA SER A 19 16.85 -4.40 -33.57
C SER A 19 16.28 -4.61 -34.98
N ILE A 20 16.43 -5.76 -35.60
CA ILE A 20 15.98 -6.02 -36.98
C ILE A 20 14.57 -6.66 -37.00
N ALA A 21 14.14 -7.34 -35.96
CA ALA A 21 12.82 -7.95 -35.91
C ALA A 21 11.66 -6.96 -35.66
N VAL A 22 11.94 -5.81 -35.02
CA VAL A 22 10.91 -4.79 -34.73
C VAL A 22 10.67 -3.84 -35.90
N VAL A 23 11.65 -3.65 -36.80
CA VAL A 23 11.52 -2.75 -37.96
C VAL A 23 10.88 -3.44 -39.17
N ALA A 24 10.91 -4.78 -39.25
CA ALA A 24 10.32 -5.50 -40.38
C ALA A 24 8.80 -5.62 -40.32
N ILE A 25 8.17 -5.44 -39.13
CA ILE A 25 6.71 -5.51 -38.96
C ILE A 25 6.02 -4.17 -39.26
N VAL A 26 6.74 -3.05 -39.26
CA VAL A 26 6.17 -1.72 -39.50
C VAL A 26 6.19 -1.33 -40.97
N LEU A 27 6.95 -1.99 -41.85
CA LEU A 27 7.11 -1.62 -43.27
C LEU A 27 6.34 -2.50 -44.27
N ALA A 28 5.58 -3.50 -43.82
CA ALA A 28 4.78 -4.36 -44.70
C ALA A 28 3.32 -3.89 -44.89
N SER A 29 2.87 -2.80 -44.30
CA SER A 29 1.48 -2.32 -44.33
C SER A 29 1.23 -1.04 -45.15
N VAL A 30 2.14 -0.62 -46.03
CA VAL A 30 1.97 0.61 -46.85
C VAL A 30 2.00 0.32 -48.36
N ALA A 31 1.55 -0.81 -48.84
CA ALA A 31 1.30 -1.00 -50.27
C ALA A 31 0.12 -1.97 -50.49
N GLY A 32 -1.09 -1.45 -50.60
CA GLY A 32 -2.26 -2.27 -50.94
C GLY A 32 -3.58 -1.52 -50.96
N VAL A 33 -3.82 -0.84 -52.06
CA VAL A 33 -5.12 -0.62 -52.76
C VAL A 33 -6.25 -0.01 -51.92
N GLY A 34 -6.58 1.22 -52.22
CA GLY A 34 -7.86 1.85 -51.89
C GLY A 34 -9.06 1.12 -52.52
N LEU A 35 -9.91 0.60 -51.67
CA LEU A 35 -11.34 0.38 -51.93
C LEU A 35 -12.10 1.12 -50.84
N GLY A 36 -12.67 2.27 -51.23
CA GLY A 36 -13.54 3.03 -50.35
C GLY A 36 -14.78 2.22 -49.95
N MET A 37 -14.79 1.75 -48.72
CA MET A 37 -16.03 1.49 -48.05
C MET A 37 -16.35 2.70 -47.20
N ALA A 38 -17.39 3.44 -47.60
CA ALA A 38 -18.03 4.42 -46.77
C ALA A 38 -18.53 3.72 -45.50
N VAL A 39 -17.78 3.80 -44.43
CA VAL A 39 -18.30 3.51 -43.11
C VAL A 39 -19.31 4.61 -42.82
N ALA A 40 -20.59 4.31 -42.98
CA ALA A 40 -21.66 5.17 -42.55
C ALA A 40 -21.41 5.49 -41.08
N GLY A 41 -21.06 6.75 -40.82
CA GLY A 41 -20.84 7.26 -39.49
C GLY A 41 -22.11 7.01 -38.66
N GLN A 42 -22.10 6.01 -37.83
CA GLN A 42 -23.13 5.79 -36.84
C GLN A 42 -23.04 6.96 -35.86
N LYS A 43 -23.94 7.95 -36.07
CA LYS A 43 -24.11 9.04 -35.09
C LYS A 43 -24.53 8.40 -33.78
N CYS A 44 -23.63 8.32 -32.84
CA CYS A 44 -23.98 8.01 -31.46
C CYS A 44 -24.96 9.07 -30.97
N SER A 45 -26.26 8.78 -31.03
CA SER A 45 -27.22 9.49 -30.20
C SER A 45 -26.89 9.14 -28.75
N THR A 46 -27.28 9.98 -27.82
CA THR A 46 -27.06 9.89 -26.37
C THR A 46 -27.67 8.66 -25.69
N SER A 47 -27.82 7.54 -26.42
CA SER A 47 -28.31 6.29 -25.88
C SER A 47 -27.18 5.50 -25.25
N GLN A 48 -27.45 4.93 -24.09
CA GLN A 48 -26.58 4.04 -23.27
C GLN A 48 -25.82 2.97 -24.07
N ALA A 49 -26.33 2.60 -25.25
CA ALA A 49 -25.75 1.55 -26.10
C ALA A 49 -24.37 1.88 -26.71
N CYS A 50 -24.00 3.18 -26.81
CA CYS A 50 -22.69 3.60 -27.32
C CYS A 50 -21.58 3.50 -26.26
N TRP A 51 -21.94 3.32 -25.00
CA TRP A 51 -21.03 3.25 -23.85
C TRP A 51 -20.98 1.88 -23.18
N ASP A 52 -21.66 0.89 -23.77
CA ASP A 52 -21.49 -0.50 -23.31
C ASP A 52 -20.05 -0.92 -23.61
N PRO A 53 -19.20 -1.03 -22.60
CA PRO A 53 -17.81 -1.40 -22.83
C PRO A 53 -17.73 -2.82 -23.42
N PRO A 54 -16.75 -3.07 -24.30
CA PRO A 54 -16.62 -4.35 -25.01
C PRO A 54 -16.49 -5.58 -24.09
N TYR A 55 -16.23 -5.39 -22.80
CA TYR A 55 -16.14 -6.50 -21.83
C TYR A 55 -17.49 -7.17 -21.52
N LYS A 56 -18.62 -6.63 -21.95
CA LYS A 56 -19.91 -7.39 -21.92
C LYS A 56 -19.90 -8.63 -22.79
N LYS A 57 -18.88 -8.78 -23.65
CA LYS A 57 -18.69 -9.94 -24.53
C LYS A 57 -17.55 -10.86 -24.14
N MET A 58 -16.97 -10.71 -22.94
CA MET A 58 -16.00 -11.68 -22.41
C MET A 58 -16.78 -12.76 -21.64
N PRO A 59 -17.18 -13.88 -22.30
CA PRO A 59 -18.15 -14.79 -21.69
C PRO A 59 -17.58 -15.62 -20.55
N ASP A 60 -16.25 -15.76 -20.44
CA ASP A 60 -15.67 -16.79 -19.57
C ASP A 60 -14.53 -16.31 -18.66
N ILE A 61 -14.23 -15.01 -18.65
CA ILE A 61 -13.20 -14.41 -17.78
C ILE A 61 -13.83 -13.27 -16.97
N ALA A 62 -14.94 -13.54 -16.32
CA ALA A 62 -15.33 -12.72 -15.19
C ALA A 62 -14.34 -13.01 -14.06
N PRO A 63 -13.77 -11.99 -13.40
CA PRO A 63 -13.09 -12.26 -12.15
C PRO A 63 -14.00 -13.15 -11.31
N PRO A 64 -13.47 -14.20 -10.65
CA PRO A 64 -14.29 -15.15 -9.88
C PRO A 64 -15.09 -14.47 -8.78
N ILE A 65 -14.82 -13.18 -8.55
CA ILE A 65 -15.54 -12.32 -7.63
C ILE A 65 -16.16 -11.19 -8.45
N VAL A 66 -17.27 -11.51 -9.07
CA VAL A 66 -18.17 -10.48 -9.59
C VAL A 66 -18.59 -9.60 -8.43
N ARG A 67 -18.54 -8.28 -8.62
CA ARG A 67 -19.10 -7.31 -7.67
C ARG A 67 -20.57 -7.64 -7.44
N THR A 68 -20.82 -8.43 -6.43
CA THR A 68 -22.18 -8.73 -5.94
C THR A 68 -22.44 -7.79 -4.77
N ASN A 69 -23.72 -7.53 -4.49
CA ASN A 69 -24.12 -6.82 -3.26
C ASN A 69 -23.98 -7.71 -2.01
N LYS A 70 -23.33 -8.87 -2.12
CA LYS A 70 -23.12 -9.82 -1.04
C LYS A 70 -21.63 -10.04 -0.87
N TYR A 71 -21.13 -9.63 0.27
CA TYR A 71 -19.74 -9.82 0.67
C TYR A 71 -19.63 -10.93 1.72
N LEU A 72 -18.45 -11.53 1.83
CA LEU A 72 -18.19 -12.49 2.89
C LEU A 72 -18.33 -11.82 4.26
N PRO A 73 -18.83 -12.55 5.27
CA PRO A 73 -18.91 -12.02 6.61
C PRO A 73 -17.52 -11.74 7.17
N VAL A 74 -17.39 -10.65 7.93
CA VAL A 74 -16.13 -10.33 8.63
C VAL A 74 -15.87 -11.39 9.70
N PRO A 75 -14.72 -12.10 9.69
CA PRO A 75 -14.35 -13.05 10.75
C PRO A 75 -14.25 -12.34 12.11
N ASP A 76 -14.62 -13.03 13.18
CA ASP A 76 -14.56 -12.43 14.53
C ASP A 76 -13.13 -12.04 14.93
N ALA A 77 -12.13 -12.80 14.52
CA ALA A 77 -10.72 -12.49 14.74
C ALA A 77 -10.27 -11.15 14.11
N ALA A 78 -10.99 -10.66 13.10
CA ALA A 78 -10.70 -9.38 12.45
C ALA A 78 -11.41 -8.18 13.11
N ARG A 79 -12.33 -8.43 14.04
CA ARG A 79 -13.10 -7.39 14.74
C ARG A 79 -12.30 -6.81 15.89
N GLY A 80 -12.31 -5.51 16.02
CA GLY A 80 -11.83 -4.80 17.20
C GLY A 80 -12.95 -4.53 18.21
N PRO A 81 -12.62 -4.03 19.41
CA PRO A 81 -13.62 -3.59 20.40
C PRO A 81 -14.53 -2.50 19.83
N ALA A 82 -15.77 -2.46 20.32
CA ALA A 82 -16.75 -1.47 19.85
C ALA A 82 -16.32 -0.03 20.09
N ILE A 83 -16.70 0.85 19.17
CA ILE A 83 -16.55 2.29 19.32
C ILE A 83 -17.66 2.79 20.25
N ASP A 84 -17.34 3.66 21.19
CA ASP A 84 -18.33 4.34 22.02
C ASP A 84 -19.31 5.14 21.13
N PRO A 85 -20.61 4.80 21.10
CA PRO A 85 -21.56 5.43 20.18
C PRO A 85 -21.86 6.88 20.54
N VAL A 86 -21.61 7.30 21.78
CA VAL A 86 -21.85 8.69 22.23
C VAL A 86 -20.64 9.56 21.93
N LYS A 87 -19.44 9.09 22.23
CA LYS A 87 -18.19 9.80 21.95
C LYS A 87 -17.86 9.79 20.44
N GLY A 88 -18.22 8.70 19.74
CA GLY A 88 -17.87 8.45 18.35
C GLY A 88 -16.37 8.14 18.15
N TYR A 89 -15.67 7.72 19.22
CA TYR A 89 -14.31 7.22 19.22
C TYR A 89 -14.04 6.36 20.45
N ARG A 90 -12.96 5.61 20.41
CA ARG A 90 -12.44 4.80 21.51
C ARG A 90 -11.01 5.24 21.83
N VAL A 91 -10.72 5.32 23.12
CA VAL A 91 -9.35 5.43 23.64
C VAL A 91 -9.02 4.13 24.37
N GLU A 92 -7.89 3.54 24.05
CA GLU A 92 -7.41 2.29 24.65
C GLU A 92 -6.01 2.48 25.20
N SER A 93 -5.81 2.18 26.49
CA SER A 93 -4.48 2.22 27.10
C SER A 93 -3.63 1.04 26.62
N LEU A 94 -2.43 1.36 26.16
CA LEU A 94 -1.42 0.38 25.73
C LEU A 94 -0.30 0.23 26.78
N GLY A 95 -0.44 0.91 27.92
CA GLY A 95 0.55 0.95 29.00
C GLY A 95 1.60 2.03 28.83
N ALA A 96 2.34 2.29 29.90
CA ALA A 96 3.45 3.27 29.96
C ALA A 96 3.14 4.64 29.32
N GLY A 97 1.90 5.14 29.49
CA GLY A 97 1.46 6.42 28.93
C GLY A 97 1.08 6.39 27.44
N ALA A 98 1.12 5.26 26.78
CA ALA A 98 0.68 5.09 25.41
C ALA A 98 -0.81 4.78 25.30
N PHE A 99 -1.51 5.38 24.32
CA PHE A 99 -2.93 5.19 24.07
C PHE A 99 -3.21 5.14 22.57
N LEU A 100 -3.99 4.16 22.14
CA LEU A 100 -4.63 4.15 20.83
C LEU A 100 -5.85 5.07 20.84
N VAL A 101 -6.04 5.83 19.79
CA VAL A 101 -7.30 6.55 19.48
C VAL A 101 -7.81 6.08 18.12
N THR A 102 -9.09 5.71 18.06
CA THR A 102 -9.71 5.27 16.80
C THR A 102 -11.21 5.61 16.80
N GLU A 103 -11.73 5.94 15.63
CA GLU A 103 -13.17 6.04 15.38
C GLU A 103 -13.73 4.78 14.65
N GLY A 104 -12.88 3.77 14.45
CA GLY A 104 -13.24 2.51 13.85
C GLY A 104 -12.69 2.27 12.44
N VAL A 105 -12.19 3.32 11.77
CA VAL A 105 -11.60 3.25 10.43
C VAL A 105 -10.13 3.65 10.44
N TYR A 106 -9.77 4.71 11.16
CA TYR A 106 -8.40 5.20 11.30
C TYR A 106 -7.91 5.09 12.73
N GLN A 107 -6.60 5.13 12.90
CA GLN A 107 -5.91 5.00 14.17
C GLN A 107 -4.87 6.12 14.34
N ALA A 108 -4.73 6.61 15.56
CA ALA A 108 -3.66 7.51 15.99
C ALA A 108 -3.09 7.02 17.31
N LEU A 109 -1.82 7.36 17.59
CA LEU A 109 -1.14 7.01 18.83
C LEU A 109 -0.88 8.28 19.65
N LEU A 110 -1.26 8.25 20.93
CA LEU A 110 -0.90 9.26 21.90
C LEU A 110 0.13 8.69 22.87
N ILE A 111 1.16 9.48 23.19
CA ILE A 111 2.10 9.20 24.28
C ILE A 111 2.06 10.36 25.25
N VAL A 112 1.54 10.11 26.44
CA VAL A 112 1.49 11.10 27.52
C VAL A 112 2.84 11.16 28.25
N HIS A 113 3.41 12.35 28.37
CA HIS A 113 4.66 12.59 29.06
C HIS A 113 4.53 13.68 30.12
N ALA A 114 5.62 13.99 30.87
CA ALA A 114 5.57 14.92 31.97
C ALA A 114 5.01 16.31 31.57
N ASP A 115 5.40 16.82 30.39
CA ASP A 115 5.13 18.20 29.99
C ASP A 115 4.05 18.31 28.90
N GLY A 116 3.50 17.19 28.40
CA GLY A 116 2.53 17.22 27.31
C GLY A 116 2.19 15.87 26.72
N VAL A 117 1.90 15.88 25.43
CA VAL A 117 1.53 14.69 24.65
C VAL A 117 2.29 14.68 23.32
N VAL A 118 2.86 13.53 22.96
CA VAL A 118 3.24 13.23 21.58
C VAL A 118 2.01 12.63 20.88
N LEU A 119 1.63 13.20 19.76
CA LEU A 119 0.61 12.66 18.87
C LEU A 119 1.30 12.08 17.62
N VAL A 120 0.98 10.85 17.24
CA VAL A 120 1.39 10.26 15.98
C VAL A 120 0.18 10.19 15.08
N ASP A 121 0.27 10.87 13.96
CA ASP A 121 -0.79 11.12 12.98
C ASP A 121 -1.99 11.93 13.50
N ALA A 122 -2.70 12.51 12.55
CA ALA A 122 -3.91 13.30 12.79
C ALA A 122 -4.93 13.03 11.67
N PRO A 123 -5.57 11.85 11.64
CA PRO A 123 -6.54 11.49 10.62
C PRO A 123 -7.73 12.47 10.64
N PRO A 124 -8.15 13.00 9.46
CA PRO A 124 -9.25 13.96 9.39
C PRO A 124 -10.61 13.37 9.79
N SER A 125 -10.80 12.06 9.65
CA SER A 125 -12.02 11.36 10.08
C SER A 125 -12.17 11.30 11.61
N ILE A 126 -11.03 11.18 12.33
CA ILE A 126 -11.01 11.37 13.78
C ILE A 126 -11.19 12.86 14.09
N GLY A 127 -10.45 13.74 13.39
CA GLY A 127 -10.62 15.18 13.44
C GLY A 127 -10.57 15.76 14.86
N ALA A 128 -11.54 16.61 15.20
CA ALA A 128 -11.62 17.26 16.52
C ALA A 128 -11.75 16.29 17.71
N LYS A 129 -12.07 15.01 17.46
CA LYS A 129 -12.11 13.97 18.50
C LYS A 129 -10.71 13.71 19.07
N LEU A 130 -9.62 13.96 18.28
CA LEU A 130 -8.24 13.86 18.79
C LEU A 130 -8.00 14.79 19.97
N SER A 131 -8.41 16.05 19.88
CA SER A 131 -8.27 17.01 20.99
C SER A 131 -9.09 16.58 22.21
N ARG A 132 -10.26 15.98 22.02
CA ARG A 132 -11.07 15.42 23.12
C ARG A 132 -10.37 14.20 23.76
N ALA A 133 -9.80 13.33 22.95
CA ALA A 133 -9.04 12.16 23.42
C ALA A 133 -7.80 12.61 24.22
N VAL A 134 -7.06 13.64 23.75
CA VAL A 134 -5.95 14.24 24.50
C VAL A 134 -6.44 14.77 25.86
N ALA A 135 -7.53 15.54 25.91
CA ALA A 135 -8.09 16.05 27.14
C ALA A 135 -8.56 14.94 28.11
N GLU A 136 -9.04 13.81 27.58
CA GLU A 136 -9.46 12.65 28.37
C GLU A 136 -8.28 11.95 29.04
N VAL A 137 -7.17 11.72 28.34
CA VAL A 137 -6.02 10.96 28.89
C VAL A 137 -4.97 11.84 29.56
N ALA A 138 -4.94 13.15 29.24
CA ALA A 138 -3.95 14.10 29.72
C ALA A 138 -4.60 15.49 30.00
N PRO A 139 -5.50 15.60 31.00
CA PRO A 139 -6.20 16.86 31.28
C PRO A 139 -5.24 18.05 31.47
N GLY A 140 -5.50 19.14 30.76
CA GLY A 140 -4.70 20.37 30.81
C GLY A 140 -3.38 20.35 30.05
N LYS A 141 -2.96 19.19 29.49
CA LYS A 141 -1.76 19.09 28.68
C LYS A 141 -2.04 19.41 27.21
N LYS A 142 -0.99 19.89 26.52
CA LYS A 142 -1.00 20.19 25.07
C LYS A 142 -0.25 19.15 24.28
N VAL A 143 -0.52 19.08 22.98
CA VAL A 143 0.33 18.34 22.04
C VAL A 143 1.61 19.15 21.84
N THR A 144 2.74 18.59 22.23
CA THR A 144 4.08 19.20 22.13
C THR A 144 4.83 18.70 20.90
N HIS A 145 4.55 17.47 20.48
CA HIS A 145 5.15 16.85 19.31
C HIS A 145 4.05 16.19 18.47
N LEU A 146 4.12 16.39 17.17
CA LEU A 146 3.28 15.72 16.17
C LEU A 146 4.21 14.97 15.21
N ILE A 147 4.10 13.67 15.17
CA ILE A 147 4.92 12.81 14.29
C ILE A 147 4.05 12.37 13.14
N TYR A 148 4.52 12.52 11.90
CA TYR A 148 3.88 11.99 10.71
C TYR A 148 4.44 10.61 10.40
N SER A 149 3.56 9.62 10.25
CA SER A 149 3.94 8.31 9.75
C SER A 149 4.40 8.38 8.30
N HIS A 150 3.66 9.14 7.48
CA HIS A 150 3.92 9.41 6.06
C HIS A 150 3.10 10.61 5.57
N ALA A 151 3.10 10.91 4.24
CA ALA A 151 2.52 12.14 3.71
C ALA A 151 1.03 12.08 3.36
N HIS A 152 0.35 10.93 3.43
CA HIS A 152 -1.02 10.81 2.96
C HIS A 152 -2.02 11.63 3.80
N ILE A 153 -3.00 12.22 3.11
CA ILE A 153 -3.97 13.15 3.70
C ILE A 153 -4.92 12.48 4.70
N ASP A 154 -5.26 11.23 4.49
CA ASP A 154 -6.15 10.46 5.35
C ASP A 154 -5.53 10.14 6.71
N HIS A 155 -4.19 10.21 6.84
CA HIS A 155 -3.48 10.04 8.11
C HIS A 155 -3.07 11.35 8.78
N ILE A 156 -2.75 12.39 8.02
CA ILE A 156 -2.26 13.64 8.60
C ILE A 156 -3.06 14.89 8.18
N GLY A 157 -4.22 14.72 7.53
CA GLY A 157 -5.01 15.82 7.00
C GLY A 157 -5.66 16.73 8.05
N PHE A 158 -5.60 16.39 9.34
CA PHE A 158 -6.05 17.25 10.43
C PHE A 158 -4.87 17.90 11.19
N ALA A 159 -3.65 17.68 10.74
CA ALA A 159 -2.43 18.19 11.39
C ALA A 159 -2.39 19.73 11.47
N GLY A 160 -2.93 20.44 10.48
CA GLY A 160 -3.03 21.89 10.48
C GLY A 160 -3.85 22.44 11.65
N GLU A 161 -4.98 21.82 11.97
CA GLU A 161 -5.82 22.21 13.11
C GLU A 161 -5.15 21.84 14.46
N ILE A 162 -4.43 20.71 14.52
CA ILE A 162 -3.61 20.37 15.70
C ILE A 162 -2.53 21.43 15.92
N ALA A 163 -1.78 21.80 14.88
CA ALA A 163 -0.72 22.81 14.98
C ALA A 163 -1.27 24.19 15.40
N LYS A 164 -2.39 24.60 14.83
CA LYS A 164 -3.07 25.84 15.17
C LYS A 164 -3.54 25.89 16.64
N SER A 165 -4.04 24.75 17.14
CA SER A 165 -4.52 24.64 18.53
C SER A 165 -3.39 24.46 19.54
N ASN A 166 -2.18 24.11 19.09
CA ASN A 166 -0.99 23.89 19.91
C ASN A 166 0.20 24.71 19.37
N PRO A 167 0.19 26.05 19.52
CA PRO A 167 1.28 26.89 19.03
C PRO A 167 2.64 26.44 19.60
N GLY A 168 3.63 26.30 18.72
CA GLY A 168 4.97 25.82 19.09
C GLY A 168 5.11 24.29 19.07
N VAL A 169 4.10 23.53 18.61
CA VAL A 169 4.21 22.07 18.41
C VAL A 169 5.37 21.77 17.44
N THR A 170 6.23 20.83 17.83
CA THR A 170 7.28 20.32 16.94
C THR A 170 6.69 19.24 16.03
N ILE A 171 6.71 19.48 14.72
CA ILE A 171 6.24 18.51 13.72
C ILE A 171 7.45 17.75 13.18
N ILE A 172 7.44 16.42 13.31
CA ILE A 172 8.57 15.54 12.96
C ILE A 172 8.16 14.61 11.83
N ALA A 173 8.99 14.47 10.80
CA ALA A 173 8.80 13.52 9.70
C ALA A 173 10.14 13.11 9.08
N HIS A 174 10.12 12.05 8.26
CA HIS A 174 11.26 11.73 7.41
C HIS A 174 11.42 12.76 6.28
N GLU A 175 12.64 12.96 5.77
CA GLU A 175 12.91 13.90 4.66
C GLU A 175 12.13 13.59 3.38
N GLU A 176 11.86 12.34 3.10
CA GLU A 176 11.04 11.95 1.93
C GLU A 176 9.59 12.46 2.10
N THR A 177 9.02 12.37 3.30
CA THR A 177 7.71 12.96 3.64
C THR A 177 7.73 14.48 3.44
N LEU A 178 8.79 15.18 3.89
CA LEU A 178 8.93 16.62 3.64
C LEU A 178 8.89 16.96 2.16
N LYS A 179 9.60 16.20 1.29
CA LYS A 179 9.61 16.43 -0.14
C LYS A 179 8.21 16.31 -0.76
N LEU A 180 7.45 15.31 -0.33
CA LEU A 180 6.07 15.10 -0.80
C LEU A 180 5.13 16.22 -0.36
N LEU A 181 5.21 16.65 0.90
CA LEU A 181 4.40 17.73 1.44
C LEU A 181 4.75 19.09 0.81
N ALA A 182 6.03 19.36 0.57
CA ALA A 182 6.48 20.58 -0.10
C ALA A 182 5.92 20.66 -1.56
N ARG A 183 5.80 19.52 -2.23
CA ARG A 183 5.16 19.44 -3.55
C ARG A 183 3.63 19.62 -3.46
N ALA A 184 2.99 19.04 -2.44
CA ALA A 184 1.54 19.06 -2.26
C ALA A 184 1.01 20.45 -1.91
N LYS A 185 1.75 21.25 -1.15
CA LYS A 185 1.39 22.62 -0.69
C LYS A 185 0.02 22.70 -0.02
N ASP A 186 -0.29 21.72 0.80
CA ASP A 186 -1.58 21.59 1.48
C ASP A 186 -1.48 22.18 2.90
N ALA A 187 -2.23 23.24 3.17
CA ALA A 187 -2.25 23.91 4.48
C ALA A 187 -2.76 23.00 5.63
N ASN A 188 -3.54 21.97 5.32
CA ASN A 188 -4.02 21.00 6.31
C ASN A 188 -2.91 20.03 6.76
N ARG A 189 -1.83 19.93 5.98
CA ARG A 189 -0.65 19.12 6.25
C ARG A 189 0.60 20.03 6.31
N PRO A 190 0.79 20.81 7.37
CA PRO A 190 1.93 21.72 7.50
C PRO A 190 3.24 20.97 7.38
N LEU A 191 4.25 21.65 6.84
CA LEU A 191 5.58 21.08 6.70
C LEU A 191 6.16 20.75 8.09
N PRO A 192 6.93 19.66 8.21
CA PRO A 192 7.63 19.34 9.44
C PRO A 192 8.61 20.45 9.80
N THR A 193 8.71 20.73 11.11
CA THR A 193 9.66 21.69 11.68
C THR A 193 10.99 21.03 12.07
N ALA A 194 10.99 19.68 12.12
CA ALA A 194 12.17 18.85 12.32
C ALA A 194 12.09 17.63 11.42
N THR A 195 13.21 17.27 10.81
CA THR A 195 13.30 16.08 9.95
C THR A 195 14.48 15.20 10.35
N PHE A 196 14.39 13.95 9.95
CA PHE A 196 15.50 13.00 10.01
C PHE A 196 15.64 12.30 8.66
N ALA A 197 16.82 11.73 8.42
CA ALA A 197 17.20 11.11 7.15
C ALA A 197 17.88 9.76 7.39
N GLY A 198 18.08 9.03 6.30
CA GLY A 198 18.82 7.79 6.28
C GLY A 198 17.93 6.55 6.39
N VAL A 199 18.27 5.52 5.60
CA VAL A 199 17.61 4.22 5.62
C VAL A 199 18.17 3.42 6.80
N ALA A 200 17.29 2.75 7.54
CA ALA A 200 17.61 1.90 8.69
C ALA A 200 18.51 2.60 9.76
N THR A 201 18.40 3.93 9.85
CA THR A 201 19.12 4.72 10.84
C THR A 201 18.14 5.19 11.91
N PRO A 202 18.18 4.65 13.14
CA PRO A 202 17.27 5.04 14.19
C PRO A 202 17.41 6.53 14.56
N PHE A 203 16.27 7.21 14.66
CA PHE A 203 16.16 8.56 15.16
C PHE A 203 15.33 8.57 16.45
N SER A 204 15.87 9.14 17.52
CA SER A 204 15.20 9.16 18.82
C SER A 204 14.48 10.48 19.05
N VAL A 205 13.21 10.42 19.40
CA VAL A 205 12.42 11.56 19.88
C VAL A 205 12.25 11.42 21.37
N THR A 206 12.86 12.36 22.14
CA THR A 206 12.69 12.43 23.59
C THR A 206 11.71 13.56 23.93
N ALA A 207 10.63 13.22 24.63
CA ALA A 207 9.61 14.14 25.10
C ALA A 207 9.37 13.93 26.61
N GLY A 208 9.83 14.84 27.44
CA GLY A 208 9.80 14.69 28.89
C GLY A 208 10.46 13.39 29.33
N ASN A 209 9.69 12.50 29.96
CA ASN A 209 10.13 11.19 30.45
C ASN A 209 9.85 10.04 29.46
N GLN A 210 9.47 10.33 28.23
CA GLN A 210 9.17 9.34 27.20
C GLN A 210 10.18 9.43 26.05
N SER A 211 10.39 8.29 25.38
CA SER A 211 11.26 8.21 24.20
C SER A 211 10.62 7.30 23.14
N LEU A 212 10.61 7.78 21.91
CA LEU A 212 10.20 7.01 20.73
C LEU A 212 11.38 6.85 19.79
N ARG A 213 11.48 5.69 19.18
CA ARG A 213 12.44 5.41 18.12
C ARG A 213 11.70 5.42 16.77
N LEU A 214 12.15 6.30 15.88
CA LEU A 214 11.67 6.40 14.51
C LEU A 214 12.71 5.77 13.60
N GLU A 215 12.28 5.01 12.62
CA GLU A 215 13.18 4.40 11.65
C GLU A 215 12.53 4.38 10.27
N TYR A 216 13.30 4.67 9.24
CA TYR A 216 12.89 4.59 7.87
C TYR A 216 13.45 3.31 7.24
N PRO A 217 12.59 2.32 6.89
CA PRO A 217 13.07 1.05 6.35
C PRO A 217 13.47 1.13 4.87
N GLY A 218 13.23 2.24 4.20
CA GLY A 218 13.29 2.41 2.75
C GLY A 218 11.88 2.58 2.17
N PRO A 219 11.77 2.81 0.86
CA PRO A 219 10.48 2.88 0.17
C PRO A 219 9.67 1.61 0.40
N ASN A 220 8.35 1.76 0.62
CA ASN A 220 7.43 0.66 0.82
C ASN A 220 6.02 1.08 0.39
N HIS A 221 5.05 1.25 1.31
CA HIS A 221 3.74 1.82 1.00
C HIS A 221 3.86 3.17 0.28
N GLU A 222 4.71 4.07 0.85
CA GLU A 222 5.01 5.40 0.31
C GLU A 222 6.49 5.72 0.58
N PRO A 223 7.15 6.59 -0.23
CA PRO A 223 8.58 6.88 -0.06
C PRO A 223 9.00 7.40 1.31
N GLY A 224 8.08 7.98 2.09
CA GLY A 224 8.39 8.56 3.40
C GLY A 224 7.81 7.78 4.59
N ASN A 225 7.22 6.61 4.39
CA ASN A 225 6.56 5.85 5.44
C ASN A 225 7.56 5.26 6.43
N ILE A 226 7.35 5.50 7.72
CA ILE A 226 8.29 5.16 8.80
C ILE A 226 7.72 4.18 9.82
N GLU A 227 8.62 3.48 10.48
CA GLU A 227 8.35 2.66 11.66
C GLU A 227 8.52 3.50 12.92
N ILE A 228 7.57 3.45 13.84
CA ILE A 228 7.54 4.24 15.06
C ILE A 228 7.40 3.30 16.26
N PHE A 229 8.42 3.21 17.08
CA PHE A 229 8.45 2.26 18.20
C PHE A 229 8.56 2.97 19.54
N HIS A 230 7.62 2.71 20.45
CA HIS A 230 7.64 3.15 21.83
C HIS A 230 8.06 1.99 22.73
N ASP A 231 9.32 1.99 23.15
CA ASP A 231 9.94 0.89 23.91
C ASP A 231 9.25 0.62 25.24
N ALA A 232 8.82 1.66 25.96
CA ALA A 232 8.23 1.52 27.29
C ALA A 232 6.90 0.77 27.29
N SER A 233 6.05 0.96 26.27
CA SER A 233 4.78 0.23 26.12
C SER A 233 4.88 -0.99 25.21
N LYS A 234 6.03 -1.21 24.56
CA LYS A 234 6.20 -2.24 23.53
C LYS A 234 5.19 -2.07 22.40
N THR A 235 4.95 -0.82 21.97
CA THR A 235 4.02 -0.49 20.88
C THR A 235 4.79 -0.11 19.63
N LEU A 236 4.54 -0.80 18.54
CA LEU A 236 4.99 -0.47 17.20
C LEU A 236 3.83 0.15 16.42
N MET A 237 4.02 1.30 15.80
CA MET A 237 3.11 1.85 14.81
C MET A 237 3.78 1.84 13.44
N LEU A 238 3.16 1.16 12.50
CA LEU A 238 3.56 1.11 11.09
C LEU A 238 2.30 1.17 10.24
N VAL A 239 2.06 2.34 9.68
CA VAL A 239 0.82 2.69 9.00
C VAL A 239 0.80 2.15 7.57
N ASP A 240 -0.34 1.62 7.14
CA ASP A 240 -0.62 1.15 5.77
C ASP A 240 0.23 -0.02 5.26
N VAL A 241 0.90 -0.72 6.18
CA VAL A 241 1.71 -1.89 5.83
C VAL A 241 1.11 -3.17 6.40
N VAL A 242 0.63 -3.15 7.65
CA VAL A 242 0.01 -4.32 8.27
C VAL A 242 -1.45 -4.06 8.60
N PHE A 243 -2.33 -4.98 8.17
CA PHE A 243 -3.78 -4.92 8.34
C PHE A 243 -4.26 -6.11 9.18
N PRO A 244 -4.24 -6.01 10.51
CA PRO A 244 -4.46 -7.14 11.41
C PRO A 244 -5.80 -7.85 11.21
N GLY A 245 -5.77 -9.09 10.69
CA GLY A 245 -6.96 -9.89 10.39
C GLY A 245 -7.72 -9.53 9.13
N TRP A 246 -7.25 -8.54 8.37
CA TRP A 246 -7.87 -8.06 7.14
C TRP A 246 -6.96 -8.23 5.93
N MET A 247 -7.56 -8.23 4.76
CA MET A 247 -6.83 -7.96 3.51
C MET A 247 -6.22 -6.57 3.57
N MET A 248 -5.01 -6.42 3.04
CA MET A 248 -4.47 -5.11 2.75
C MET A 248 -5.47 -4.37 1.84
N TRP A 249 -5.63 -3.08 2.07
CA TRP A 249 -6.45 -2.30 1.16
C TRP A 249 -5.92 -2.43 -0.27
N ARG A 250 -6.69 -2.10 -1.24
CA ARG A 250 -6.42 -2.22 -2.70
C ARG A 250 -4.94 -2.11 -3.06
N ARG A 251 -4.41 -3.10 -3.81
CA ARG A 251 -3.03 -3.09 -4.34
C ARG A 251 -1.96 -2.90 -3.25
N PHE A 252 -2.03 -3.68 -2.18
CA PHE A 252 -1.13 -3.54 -1.01
C PHE A 252 -1.15 -2.12 -0.45
N ALA A 253 -2.36 -1.57 -0.26
CA ALA A 253 -2.58 -0.18 0.16
C ALA A 253 -1.94 0.84 -0.81
N LEU A 254 -1.99 0.59 -2.12
CA LEU A 254 -1.34 1.39 -3.17
C LEU A 254 0.18 1.48 -2.99
N ALA A 255 0.83 0.42 -2.50
CA ALA A 255 2.27 0.40 -2.31
C ALA A 255 3.02 0.88 -3.56
N GLN A 256 3.94 1.83 -3.36
CA GLN A 256 4.74 2.39 -4.44
C GLN A 256 6.01 1.56 -4.70
N ASP A 257 6.43 0.77 -3.71
CA ASP A 257 7.53 -0.19 -3.81
C ASP A 257 7.08 -1.51 -3.16
N LEU A 258 6.66 -2.47 -3.98
CA LEU A 258 6.15 -3.74 -3.46
C LEU A 258 7.27 -4.65 -2.92
N PRO A 259 8.45 -4.76 -3.53
CA PRO A 259 9.60 -5.44 -2.91
C PRO A 259 9.96 -4.87 -1.54
N GLY A 260 10.06 -3.55 -1.41
CA GLY A 260 10.33 -2.88 -0.13
C GLY A 260 9.21 -3.08 0.90
N TYR A 261 7.96 -3.13 0.46
CA TYR A 261 6.81 -3.47 1.32
C TYR A 261 6.95 -4.88 1.90
N PHE A 262 7.32 -5.86 1.08
CA PHE A 262 7.59 -7.24 1.51
C PHE A 262 8.70 -7.32 2.53
N GLU A 263 9.83 -6.68 2.24
CA GLU A 263 10.99 -6.67 3.13
C GLU A 263 10.67 -6.01 4.47
N THR A 264 9.91 -4.93 4.45
CA THR A 264 9.41 -4.27 5.67
C THR A 264 8.61 -5.25 6.53
N VAL A 265 7.58 -5.91 5.97
CA VAL A 265 6.77 -6.89 6.72
C VAL A 265 7.61 -8.05 7.24
N ARG A 266 8.54 -8.57 6.42
CA ARG A 266 9.42 -9.71 6.77
C ARG A 266 10.31 -9.40 7.97
N SER A 267 10.83 -8.19 8.05
CA SER A 267 11.79 -7.78 9.06
C SER A 267 11.17 -7.52 10.45
N LEU A 268 9.89 -7.12 10.53
CA LEU A 268 9.28 -6.58 11.75
C LEU A 268 9.42 -7.47 12.98
N ASN A 269 9.10 -8.76 12.88
CA ASN A 269 9.08 -9.67 14.01
C ASN A 269 10.46 -9.96 14.60
N GLY A 270 11.51 -9.83 13.79
CA GLY A 270 12.89 -9.96 14.23
C GLY A 270 13.50 -8.66 14.73
N LYS A 271 13.04 -7.53 14.18
CA LYS A 271 13.60 -6.20 14.43
C LYS A 271 13.13 -5.59 15.74
N TYR A 272 11.85 -5.79 16.12
CA TYR A 272 11.25 -5.16 17.28
C TYR A 272 10.68 -6.16 18.28
N ASP A 273 10.90 -5.88 19.58
CA ASP A 273 10.25 -6.61 20.67
C ASP A 273 8.92 -5.91 21.05
N TYR A 274 7.97 -5.88 20.11
CA TYR A 274 6.66 -5.29 20.36
C TYR A 274 5.64 -6.34 20.85
N LYS A 275 4.66 -5.85 21.61
CA LYS A 275 3.45 -6.59 22.03
C LYS A 275 2.23 -6.16 21.23
N THR A 276 2.19 -4.87 20.85
CA THR A 276 1.07 -4.23 20.17
C THR A 276 1.56 -3.59 18.88
N LEU A 277 0.83 -3.81 17.79
CA LEU A 277 1.04 -3.16 16.50
C LEU A 277 -0.17 -2.29 16.16
N ILE A 278 0.07 -1.03 15.79
CA ILE A 278 -0.94 -0.10 15.26
C ILE A 278 -0.71 0.00 13.76
N GLY A 279 -1.70 -0.46 12.97
CA GLY A 279 -1.61 -0.50 11.50
C GLY A 279 -2.12 0.76 10.79
N GLY A 280 -2.64 1.73 11.53
CA GLY A 280 -3.18 2.98 10.98
C GLY A 280 -4.66 2.90 10.57
N HIS A 281 -5.14 1.73 10.23
CA HIS A 281 -6.51 1.47 9.78
C HIS A 281 -7.26 0.46 10.65
N LEU A 282 -8.60 0.53 10.53
CA LEU A 282 -9.55 -0.35 11.21
C LEU A 282 -9.59 -0.09 12.72
N ASN A 283 -10.23 -0.98 13.51
CA ASN A 283 -10.47 -0.64 14.91
C ASN A 283 -9.81 -1.59 15.91
N ARG A 284 -8.99 -2.55 15.46
CA ARG A 284 -8.20 -3.38 16.37
C ARG A 284 -6.70 -3.19 16.16
N VAL A 285 -5.95 -3.38 17.22
CA VAL A 285 -4.49 -3.48 17.16
C VAL A 285 -4.07 -4.87 16.71
N GLY A 286 -2.85 -4.97 16.20
CA GLY A 286 -2.22 -6.21 15.77
C GLY A 286 -1.23 -6.77 16.78
N THR A 287 -0.74 -7.95 16.45
CA THR A 287 0.27 -8.72 17.21
C THR A 287 1.33 -9.25 16.24
N LYS A 288 2.37 -9.89 16.78
CA LYS A 288 3.37 -10.62 15.96
C LYS A 288 2.74 -11.73 15.11
N GLU A 289 1.67 -12.35 15.58
CA GLU A 289 0.94 -13.38 14.84
C GLU A 289 0.21 -12.80 13.62
N ASP A 290 -0.34 -11.59 13.73
CA ASP A 290 -0.96 -10.92 12.58
C ASP A 290 0.08 -10.60 11.49
N VAL A 291 1.27 -10.15 11.87
CA VAL A 291 2.39 -9.93 10.94
C VAL A 291 2.81 -11.25 10.27
N SER A 292 2.95 -12.32 11.04
CA SER A 292 3.28 -13.65 10.51
C SER A 292 2.20 -14.17 9.56
N THR A 293 0.93 -13.94 9.89
CA THR A 293 -0.22 -14.32 9.05
C THR A 293 -0.23 -13.54 7.73
N GLN A 294 -0.02 -12.23 7.78
CA GLN A 294 0.06 -11.41 6.56
C GLN A 294 1.26 -11.81 5.70
N LEU A 295 2.44 -12.03 6.29
CA LEU A 295 3.63 -12.49 5.57
C LEU A 295 3.39 -13.84 4.88
N ALA A 296 2.73 -14.79 5.57
CA ALA A 296 2.37 -16.08 4.98
C ALA A 296 1.39 -15.91 3.80
N PHE A 297 0.41 -15.01 3.93
CA PHE A 297 -0.51 -14.69 2.84
C PHE A 297 0.22 -14.06 1.64
N MET A 298 1.10 -13.10 1.88
CA MET A 298 1.90 -12.46 0.84
C MET A 298 2.81 -13.46 0.13
N SER A 299 3.40 -14.41 0.87
CA SER A 299 4.22 -15.49 0.30
C SER A 299 3.41 -16.44 -0.58
N ASP A 300 2.18 -16.78 -0.19
CA ASP A 300 1.29 -17.58 -1.02
C ASP A 300 0.85 -16.83 -2.29
N LEU A 301 0.59 -15.51 -2.20
CA LEU A 301 0.31 -14.67 -3.38
C LEU A 301 1.49 -14.66 -4.35
N HIS A 302 2.70 -14.49 -3.83
CA HIS A 302 3.94 -14.50 -4.63
C HIS A 302 4.10 -15.83 -5.37
N ALA A 303 4.01 -16.95 -4.65
CA ALA A 303 4.14 -18.29 -5.25
C ALA A 303 3.06 -18.55 -6.32
N ALA A 304 1.81 -18.19 -6.04
CA ALA A 304 0.70 -18.39 -6.96
C ALA A 304 0.80 -17.52 -8.21
N ALA A 305 1.22 -16.26 -8.06
CA ALA A 305 1.43 -15.37 -9.21
C ALA A 305 2.63 -15.81 -10.06
N ALA A 306 3.73 -16.24 -9.43
CA ALA A 306 4.90 -16.78 -10.12
C ALA A 306 4.55 -18.04 -10.94
N ASP A 307 3.75 -18.96 -10.36
CA ASP A 307 3.28 -20.15 -11.06
C ASP A 307 2.35 -19.78 -12.24
N GLY A 308 1.46 -18.81 -12.04
CA GLY A 308 0.61 -18.27 -13.11
C GLY A 308 1.43 -17.69 -14.27
N LEU A 309 2.46 -16.91 -13.97
CA LEU A 309 3.37 -16.35 -14.99
C LEU A 309 4.14 -17.44 -15.75
N ALA A 310 4.53 -18.52 -15.08
CA ALA A 310 5.27 -19.63 -15.69
C ALA A 310 4.39 -20.52 -16.58
N THR A 311 3.11 -20.62 -16.30
CA THR A 311 2.21 -21.61 -16.93
C THR A 311 1.26 -21.01 -17.96
N THR A 312 0.93 -19.72 -17.86
CA THR A 312 0.01 -19.04 -18.79
C THR A 312 0.71 -18.65 -20.09
N LYS A 313 0.03 -18.82 -21.23
CA LYS A 313 0.56 -18.44 -22.55
C LYS A 313 -0.13 -17.18 -23.09
N LEU A 314 0.65 -16.33 -23.76
CA LEU A 314 0.12 -15.16 -24.47
C LEU A 314 -0.89 -15.58 -25.54
N GLY A 315 -2.04 -14.88 -25.58
CA GLY A 315 -3.10 -15.15 -26.55
C GLY A 315 -3.87 -16.46 -26.36
N GLU A 316 -3.64 -17.16 -25.25
CA GLU A 316 -4.34 -18.40 -24.93
C GLU A 316 -5.85 -18.18 -24.85
N GLY A 317 -6.59 -19.01 -25.60
CA GLY A 317 -8.06 -18.94 -25.67
C GLY A 317 -8.63 -17.80 -26.51
N MET A 318 -7.79 -17.00 -27.16
CA MET A 318 -8.23 -15.90 -28.03
C MET A 318 -8.40 -16.34 -29.47
N SER A 319 -9.35 -15.72 -30.21
CA SER A 319 -9.49 -15.89 -31.65
C SER A 319 -8.28 -15.34 -32.40
N ALA A 320 -8.02 -15.81 -33.63
CA ALA A 320 -6.95 -15.27 -34.47
C ALA A 320 -7.14 -13.78 -34.76
N THR A 321 -8.39 -13.31 -34.87
CA THR A 321 -8.72 -11.89 -35.10
C THR A 321 -8.36 -11.04 -33.88
N ASP A 322 -8.73 -11.51 -32.67
CA ASP A 322 -8.45 -10.78 -31.43
C ASP A 322 -6.95 -10.70 -31.14
N GLN A 323 -6.18 -11.72 -31.55
CA GLN A 323 -4.73 -11.73 -31.42
C GLN A 323 -4.01 -10.65 -32.27
N THR A 324 -4.69 -10.01 -33.21
CA THR A 324 -4.14 -8.85 -33.93
C THR A 324 -4.08 -7.58 -33.07
N ASN A 325 -4.83 -7.54 -31.95
CA ASN A 325 -4.79 -6.45 -30.99
C ASN A 325 -3.80 -6.79 -29.86
N ALA A 326 -2.58 -6.26 -29.95
CA ALA A 326 -1.50 -6.52 -28.98
C ALA A 326 -1.88 -6.18 -27.54
N TRP A 327 -2.66 -5.12 -27.32
CA TRP A 327 -3.12 -4.77 -25.96
C TRP A 327 -4.17 -5.75 -25.43
N ALA A 328 -5.07 -6.24 -26.28
CA ALA A 328 -6.03 -7.26 -25.88
C ALA A 328 -5.35 -8.59 -25.53
N VAL A 329 -4.33 -8.98 -26.29
CA VAL A 329 -3.50 -10.17 -26.02
C VAL A 329 -2.83 -10.07 -24.67
N PHE A 330 -2.27 -8.90 -24.39
CA PHE A 330 -1.54 -8.65 -23.14
C PHE A 330 -2.48 -8.58 -21.93
N ASP A 331 -3.61 -7.90 -22.07
CA ASP A 331 -4.64 -7.78 -21.05
C ASP A 331 -5.22 -9.17 -20.69
N ASN A 332 -5.57 -9.96 -21.72
CA ASN A 332 -5.99 -11.36 -21.53
C ASN A 332 -4.96 -12.19 -20.75
N TYR A 333 -3.68 -12.03 -21.08
CA TYR A 333 -2.60 -12.73 -20.38
C TYR A 333 -2.54 -12.34 -18.90
N ILE A 334 -2.56 -11.04 -18.60
CA ILE A 334 -2.53 -10.51 -17.23
C ILE A 334 -3.73 -11.02 -16.42
N ASP A 335 -4.94 -10.95 -17.01
CA ASP A 335 -6.16 -11.42 -16.35
C ASP A 335 -6.08 -12.90 -16.02
N ARG A 336 -5.59 -13.74 -16.94
CA ARG A 336 -5.45 -15.18 -16.70
C ARG A 336 -4.46 -15.50 -15.59
N VAL A 337 -3.30 -14.84 -15.57
CA VAL A 337 -2.31 -14.97 -14.48
C VAL A 337 -2.94 -14.55 -13.15
N THR A 338 -3.64 -13.42 -13.15
CA THR A 338 -4.31 -12.90 -11.95
C THR A 338 -5.37 -13.89 -11.43
N ILE A 339 -6.21 -14.43 -12.33
CA ILE A 339 -7.24 -15.42 -11.97
C ILE A 339 -6.61 -16.72 -11.47
N HIS A 340 -5.49 -17.15 -12.07
CA HIS A 340 -4.75 -18.31 -11.58
C HIS A 340 -4.32 -18.11 -10.12
N CYS A 341 -3.71 -16.97 -9.81
CA CYS A 341 -3.33 -16.60 -8.45
C CYS A 341 -4.53 -16.58 -7.50
N VAL A 342 -5.64 -15.92 -7.87
CA VAL A 342 -6.87 -15.87 -7.06
C VAL A 342 -7.38 -17.27 -6.73
N ASN A 343 -7.46 -18.15 -7.75
CA ASN A 343 -7.95 -19.51 -7.57
C ASN A 343 -7.04 -20.34 -6.64
N ALA A 344 -5.73 -20.18 -6.77
CA ALA A 344 -4.75 -20.89 -5.95
C ALA A 344 -4.83 -20.52 -4.46
N VAL A 345 -5.01 -19.24 -4.13
CA VAL A 345 -4.98 -18.78 -2.73
C VAL A 345 -6.35 -18.82 -2.04
N THR A 346 -7.45 -18.78 -2.81
CA THR A 346 -8.83 -18.73 -2.28
C THR A 346 -9.16 -19.84 -1.28
N PRO A 347 -8.85 -21.14 -1.53
CA PRO A 347 -9.22 -22.21 -0.60
C PRO A 347 -8.65 -22.03 0.80
N LYS A 348 -7.44 -21.47 0.92
CA LYS A 348 -6.75 -21.26 2.20
C LYS A 348 -7.20 -19.99 2.92
N TRP A 349 -7.50 -18.90 2.19
CA TRP A 349 -7.54 -17.57 2.76
C TRP A 349 -8.92 -16.91 2.84
N LYS A 350 -9.90 -17.30 2.02
CA LYS A 350 -11.19 -16.60 1.90
C LYS A 350 -12.00 -16.46 3.21
N ASN A 351 -11.77 -17.35 4.19
CA ASN A 351 -12.45 -17.31 5.47
C ASN A 351 -11.52 -16.88 6.63
N ARG A 352 -10.27 -16.54 6.34
CA ARG A 352 -9.27 -16.17 7.34
C ARG A 352 -9.03 -14.66 7.40
N LEU A 353 -9.13 -13.97 6.26
CA LEU A 353 -8.93 -12.54 6.16
C LEU A 353 -10.25 -11.86 5.79
N ALA A 354 -10.62 -10.83 6.56
CA ALA A 354 -11.78 -10.00 6.24
C ALA A 354 -11.56 -9.26 4.91
N ALA A 355 -12.63 -8.97 4.18
CA ALA A 355 -12.61 -8.34 2.85
C ALA A 355 -11.77 -9.10 1.80
N PHE A 356 -11.56 -10.41 1.97
CA PHE A 356 -10.86 -11.24 1.01
C PHE A 356 -11.49 -11.12 -0.39
N ASP A 357 -12.80 -11.28 -0.47
CA ASP A 357 -13.60 -11.17 -1.70
C ASP A 357 -13.65 -9.77 -2.31
N VAL A 358 -13.23 -8.75 -1.55
CA VAL A 358 -13.19 -7.36 -2.03
C VAL A 358 -11.91 -7.06 -2.80
N TYR A 359 -10.77 -7.56 -2.30
CA TYR A 359 -9.45 -7.10 -2.79
C TYR A 359 -8.52 -8.18 -3.32
N ILE A 360 -8.89 -9.48 -3.28
CA ILE A 360 -7.97 -10.54 -3.71
C ILE A 360 -7.51 -10.38 -5.16
N TYR A 361 -8.40 -9.96 -6.06
CA TYR A 361 -8.02 -9.72 -7.45
C TYR A 361 -6.96 -8.62 -7.56
N ASP A 362 -7.15 -7.51 -6.87
CA ASP A 362 -6.20 -6.38 -6.85
C ASP A 362 -4.83 -6.79 -6.29
N GLN A 363 -4.80 -7.65 -5.26
CA GLN A 363 -3.54 -8.15 -4.68
C GLN A 363 -2.80 -9.07 -5.65
N CYS A 364 -3.51 -10.03 -6.26
CA CYS A 364 -2.93 -10.92 -7.26
C CYS A 364 -2.42 -10.14 -8.48
N LEU A 365 -3.19 -9.17 -8.96
CA LEU A 365 -2.79 -8.30 -10.09
C LEU A 365 -1.52 -7.50 -9.76
N SER A 366 -1.44 -6.90 -8.58
CA SER A 366 -0.24 -6.14 -8.19
C SER A 366 0.97 -7.05 -8.02
N MET A 367 0.77 -8.26 -7.47
CA MET A 367 1.83 -9.24 -7.30
C MET A 367 2.41 -9.70 -8.65
N GLU A 368 1.54 -10.05 -9.62
CA GLU A 368 2.03 -10.46 -10.93
C GLU A 368 2.77 -9.32 -11.66
N GLN A 369 2.26 -8.09 -11.53
CA GLN A 369 2.89 -6.92 -12.12
C GLN A 369 4.28 -6.68 -11.53
N SER A 370 4.43 -6.75 -10.21
CA SER A 370 5.71 -6.56 -9.55
C SER A 370 6.71 -7.67 -9.94
N LEU A 371 6.30 -8.94 -9.89
CA LEU A 371 7.13 -10.06 -10.32
C LEU A 371 7.65 -9.89 -11.75
N ARG A 372 6.83 -9.39 -12.64
CA ARG A 372 7.16 -9.22 -14.06
C ARG A 372 8.00 -7.98 -14.33
N ILE A 373 7.85 -6.90 -13.54
CA ILE A 373 8.50 -5.60 -13.77
C ILE A 373 9.72 -5.42 -12.87
N ASP A 374 9.56 -5.69 -11.57
CA ASP A 374 10.62 -5.50 -10.57
C ASP A 374 11.54 -6.73 -10.46
N GLY A 375 11.06 -7.89 -10.88
CA GLY A 375 11.80 -9.16 -10.87
C GLY A 375 11.34 -10.12 -9.77
N PRO A 376 11.87 -11.36 -9.76
CA PRO A 376 11.41 -12.44 -8.88
C PRO A 376 11.91 -12.34 -7.44
N SER A 377 12.82 -11.42 -7.14
CA SER A 377 13.42 -11.25 -5.81
C SER A 377 12.54 -10.38 -4.93
N MET A 378 11.67 -11.02 -4.13
CA MET A 378 10.92 -10.40 -3.04
C MET A 378 11.18 -11.12 -1.72
#